data_7e47dd5ed54e4947197bc4d21ab4b911
#
_entry.id   7e47dd5ed54e4947197bc4d21ab4b911
#
_cell.length_a   1.000
_cell.length_b   1.000
_cell.length_c   1.000
_cell.angle_alpha   90.00
_cell.angle_beta   90.00
_cell.angle_gamma   90.00
#
_symmetry.space_group_name_H-M   'P 1'
#
loop_
_entity.id
_entity.type
_entity.pdbx_description
1 polymer ?
#
loop_
_entity_poly.entity_id
_entity_poly.type
_entity_poly.pdbx_seq_one_letter_code
_entity_poly.pdbx_strand_id
1 'polypeptide(L)'
;MKPAALLVAGVCAGLACSVQATDFRSTDIHPDGYPTVEAVKYMGTVYSKLTNGKDTIKVFNNSALGAEKDTIEQTKIGAIAMTRVNIAPMNNICPTTVVPTMPFLFRSKEHMRAVLDGPVGEEILKSCEAQGFIGLAYYDSGSRSMYTVKKPIKTLADAKGLKVRVQQSDLWVALLEAMGANATPMPFGEVYTALKTGLVDAAENNYPSYESSRHFEVAKFYSKTEHSMAPEVLLFSKKVWDGLTPDEQKALRQAAKESVPYMRKLWDAREEQSLATVKAGGAQIIEVDKASFQSAMKPVYDKFLVDPKLKAMVARIQATK
;
A
#
# COMPACT_ATOMS: atom_id res chain seq x y z
N MET A 1 -33.77 -42.28 68.31
CA MET A 1 -32.60 -41.63 67.71
C MET A 1 -32.73 -41.80 66.22
N LYS A 2 -32.99 -40.69 65.47
CA LYS A 2 -33.06 -40.67 63.99
C LYS A 2 -31.78 -40.03 63.46
N PRO A 3 -31.12 -40.60 62.45
CA PRO A 3 -29.97 -39.95 61.82
C PRO A 3 -30.44 -38.86 60.82
N ALA A 4 -29.81 -37.70 60.91
CA ALA A 4 -29.97 -36.60 59.96
C ALA A 4 -29.13 -36.85 58.73
N ALA A 5 -29.76 -36.83 57.54
CA ALA A 5 -29.04 -36.91 56.27
C ALA A 5 -28.59 -35.47 55.86
N LEU A 6 -27.26 -35.28 55.75
CA LEU A 6 -26.65 -34.07 55.14
C LEU A 6 -26.74 -34.17 53.63
N LEU A 7 -27.49 -33.27 53.01
CA LEU A 7 -27.45 -33.02 51.56
C LEU A 7 -26.27 -32.09 51.24
N VAL A 8 -25.27 -32.60 50.58
CA VAL A 8 -24.16 -31.79 50.00
C VAL A 8 -24.59 -31.34 48.62
N ALA A 9 -24.97 -30.06 48.53
CA ALA A 9 -25.24 -29.39 47.26
C ALA A 9 -23.89 -29.02 46.59
N GLY A 10 -23.50 -29.76 45.57
CA GLY A 10 -22.33 -29.47 44.75
C GLY A 10 -22.61 -28.22 43.87
N VAL A 11 -21.93 -27.12 44.17
CA VAL A 11 -21.94 -25.92 43.33
C VAL A 11 -20.95 -26.18 42.19
N CYS A 12 -21.44 -26.51 40.99
CA CYS A 12 -20.68 -26.46 39.74
C CYS A 12 -20.47 -24.99 39.38
N ALA A 13 -19.35 -24.42 39.81
CA ALA A 13 -18.86 -23.14 39.30
C ALA A 13 -18.41 -23.34 37.85
N GLY A 14 -19.28 -23.00 36.89
CA GLY A 14 -18.91 -22.90 35.50
C GLY A 14 -17.83 -21.83 35.34
N LEU A 15 -16.62 -22.25 35.06
CA LEU A 15 -15.56 -21.37 34.56
C LEU A 15 -16.02 -20.80 33.22
N ALA A 16 -16.65 -19.65 33.23
CA ALA A 16 -16.82 -18.82 32.06
C ALA A 16 -15.40 -18.38 31.63
N CYS A 17 -14.79 -19.09 30.69
CA CYS A 17 -13.63 -18.57 29.97
C CYS A 17 -14.07 -17.26 29.35
N SER A 18 -13.67 -16.14 29.95
CA SER A 18 -13.79 -14.82 29.31
C SER A 18 -12.90 -14.85 28.08
N VAL A 19 -13.49 -15.02 26.91
CA VAL A 19 -12.81 -14.84 25.63
C VAL A 19 -12.39 -13.37 25.61
N GLN A 20 -11.13 -13.11 25.81
CA GLN A 20 -10.57 -11.77 25.78
C GLN A 20 -10.61 -11.30 24.34
N ALA A 21 -11.30 -10.19 24.08
CA ALA A 21 -11.35 -9.55 22.77
C ALA A 21 -9.92 -9.21 22.31
N THR A 22 -9.57 -9.59 21.10
CA THR A 22 -8.27 -9.26 20.52
C THR A 22 -8.38 -8.06 19.61
N ASP A 23 -7.66 -6.98 19.94
CA ASP A 23 -7.54 -5.80 19.09
C ASP A 23 -6.35 -5.96 18.16
N PHE A 24 -6.59 -6.23 16.89
CA PHE A 24 -5.53 -6.22 15.88
C PHE A 24 -5.19 -4.78 15.50
N ARG A 25 -3.96 -4.37 15.79
CA ARG A 25 -3.47 -3.06 15.38
C ARG A 25 -3.09 -3.10 13.92
N SER A 26 -3.70 -2.19 13.12
CA SER A 26 -3.37 -1.91 11.72
C SER A 26 -2.78 -0.52 11.58
N THR A 27 -1.82 -0.32 10.71
CA THR A 27 -1.17 0.97 10.50
C THR A 27 -1.31 1.46 9.08
N ASP A 28 -1.35 2.78 8.91
CA ASP A 28 -1.36 3.49 7.64
C ASP A 28 -0.62 4.83 7.78
N ILE A 29 0.12 5.26 6.76
CA ILE A 29 0.82 6.54 6.77
C ILE A 29 -0.10 7.72 6.42
N HIS A 30 -1.24 7.46 5.78
CA HIS A 30 -2.17 8.49 5.33
C HIS A 30 -3.07 9.00 6.46
N PRO A 31 -3.62 10.22 6.32
CA PRO A 31 -4.51 10.81 7.32
C PRO A 31 -5.89 10.14 7.31
N ASP A 32 -6.68 10.49 8.31
CA ASP A 32 -8.09 10.13 8.41
C ASP A 32 -8.86 10.59 7.17
N GLY A 33 -9.86 9.81 6.74
CA GLY A 33 -10.59 10.07 5.49
C GLY A 33 -9.86 9.69 4.20
N TYR A 34 -8.64 9.22 4.26
CA TYR A 34 -7.96 8.68 3.07
C TYR A 34 -8.55 7.31 2.71
N PRO A 35 -8.76 6.98 1.41
CA PRO A 35 -9.47 5.77 1.00
C PRO A 35 -8.96 4.46 1.59
N THR A 36 -7.63 4.29 1.70
CA THR A 36 -7.04 3.07 2.29
C THR A 36 -7.32 2.96 3.79
N VAL A 37 -7.24 4.08 4.51
CA VAL A 37 -7.57 4.15 5.95
C VAL A 37 -9.02 3.77 6.19
N GLU A 38 -9.95 4.36 5.43
CA GLU A 38 -11.39 4.09 5.55
C GLU A 38 -11.73 2.64 5.17
N ALA A 39 -11.03 2.08 4.17
CA ALA A 39 -11.21 0.68 3.77
C ALA A 39 -10.80 -0.30 4.88
N VAL A 40 -9.71 -0.04 5.59
CA VAL A 40 -9.30 -0.90 6.72
C VAL A 40 -10.23 -0.73 7.92
N LYS A 41 -10.74 0.48 8.18
CA LYS A 41 -11.81 0.68 9.19
C LYS A 41 -13.07 -0.11 8.84
N TYR A 42 -13.50 -0.05 7.57
CA TYR A 42 -14.63 -0.84 7.09
C TYR A 42 -14.36 -2.36 7.22
N MET A 43 -13.16 -2.82 6.85
CA MET A 43 -12.72 -4.20 7.08
C MET A 43 -12.87 -4.60 8.55
N GLY A 44 -12.47 -3.73 9.48
CA GLY A 44 -12.63 -3.96 10.93
C GLY A 44 -14.09 -4.13 11.34
N THR A 45 -15.00 -3.34 10.76
CA THR A 45 -16.44 -3.46 11.00
C THR A 45 -16.98 -4.80 10.50
N VAL A 46 -16.56 -5.24 9.31
CA VAL A 46 -16.96 -6.54 8.75
C VAL A 46 -16.40 -7.69 9.59
N TYR A 47 -15.12 -7.61 9.94
CA TYR A 47 -14.45 -8.63 10.75
C TYR A 47 -15.11 -8.79 12.13
N SER A 48 -15.40 -7.69 12.81
CA SER A 48 -16.11 -7.71 14.11
C SER A 48 -17.48 -8.38 14.00
N LYS A 49 -18.23 -8.14 12.91
CA LYS A 49 -19.52 -8.82 12.68
C LYS A 49 -19.33 -10.33 12.48
N LEU A 50 -18.33 -10.74 11.69
CA LEU A 50 -18.05 -12.15 11.41
C LEU A 50 -17.57 -12.92 12.65
N THR A 51 -16.98 -12.25 13.61
CA THR A 51 -16.50 -12.83 14.89
C THR A 51 -17.46 -12.59 16.07
N ASN A 52 -18.69 -12.10 15.81
CA ASN A 52 -19.68 -11.78 16.83
C ASN A 52 -19.17 -10.79 17.90
N GLY A 53 -18.35 -9.82 17.48
CA GLY A 53 -17.76 -8.82 18.36
C GLY A 53 -16.61 -9.30 19.22
N LYS A 54 -16.12 -10.54 19.01
CA LYS A 54 -15.00 -11.11 19.76
C LYS A 54 -13.70 -10.34 19.48
N ASP A 55 -13.45 -9.99 18.23
CA ASP A 55 -12.21 -9.37 17.80
C ASP A 55 -12.48 -8.10 16.99
N THR A 56 -11.52 -7.17 17.00
CA THR A 56 -11.61 -5.93 16.23
C THR A 56 -10.30 -5.59 15.50
N ILE A 57 -10.37 -4.67 14.51
CA ILE A 57 -9.20 -4.10 13.86
C ILE A 57 -9.17 -2.61 14.18
N LYS A 58 -8.13 -2.18 14.90
CA LYS A 58 -7.92 -0.79 15.28
C LYS A 58 -6.87 -0.14 14.37
N VAL A 59 -7.28 0.88 13.63
CA VAL A 59 -6.41 1.56 12.66
C VAL A 59 -5.66 2.71 13.33
N PHE A 60 -4.35 2.69 13.20
CA PHE A 60 -3.41 3.73 13.59
C PHE A 60 -2.90 4.41 12.32
N ASN A 61 -3.57 5.46 11.93
CA ASN A 61 -3.30 6.23 10.71
C ASN A 61 -2.30 7.37 10.94
N ASN A 62 -2.02 8.16 9.90
CA ASN A 62 -1.15 9.33 9.94
C ASN A 62 0.27 9.04 10.50
N SER A 63 0.83 7.88 10.13
CA SER A 63 2.14 7.40 10.60
C SER A 63 2.28 7.30 12.13
N ALA A 64 1.18 7.13 12.88
CA ALA A 64 1.19 7.11 14.34
C ALA A 64 2.08 6.00 14.94
N LEU A 65 2.36 4.92 14.18
CA LEU A 65 3.24 3.83 14.61
C LEU A 65 4.57 3.78 13.83
N GLY A 66 4.87 4.78 13.01
CA GLY A 66 6.10 4.90 12.24
C GLY A 66 5.88 5.01 10.74
N ALA A 67 6.99 5.15 10.00
CA ALA A 67 7.01 5.13 8.54
C ALA A 67 6.75 3.71 7.98
N GLU A 68 6.47 3.58 6.68
CA GLU A 68 6.17 2.28 6.07
C GLU A 68 7.24 1.23 6.33
N LYS A 69 8.52 1.57 6.20
CA LYS A 69 9.61 0.63 6.45
C LYS A 69 9.60 0.13 7.91
N ASP A 70 9.37 1.01 8.87
CA ASP A 70 9.33 0.65 10.29
C ASP A 70 8.15 -0.25 10.61
N THR A 71 6.98 0.07 10.04
CA THR A 71 5.76 -0.71 10.27
C THR A 71 5.76 -2.06 9.54
N ILE A 72 6.46 -2.18 8.40
CA ILE A 72 6.74 -3.48 7.76
C ILE A 72 7.55 -4.37 8.71
N GLU A 73 8.65 -3.87 9.28
CA GLU A 73 9.46 -4.65 10.23
C GLU A 73 8.68 -5.00 11.51
N GLN A 74 7.93 -4.06 12.07
CA GLN A 74 7.06 -4.32 13.23
C GLN A 74 6.01 -5.38 12.94
N THR A 75 5.43 -5.40 11.74
CA THR A 75 4.47 -6.41 11.30
C THR A 75 5.15 -7.78 11.14
N LYS A 76 6.35 -7.81 10.54
CA LYS A 76 7.13 -9.04 10.37
C LYS A 76 7.40 -9.76 11.69
N ILE A 77 7.79 -9.01 12.72
CA ILE A 77 8.08 -9.58 14.06
C ILE A 77 6.83 -9.78 14.93
N GLY A 78 5.64 -9.37 14.47
CA GLY A 78 4.38 -9.51 15.18
C GLY A 78 4.13 -8.47 16.28
N ALA A 79 4.88 -7.38 16.30
CA ALA A 79 4.64 -6.25 17.20
C ALA A 79 3.37 -5.46 16.79
N ILE A 80 3.06 -5.46 15.49
CA ILE A 80 1.81 -4.96 14.91
C ILE A 80 1.18 -6.12 14.13
N ALA A 81 -0.14 -6.27 14.19
CA ALA A 81 -0.83 -7.34 13.48
C ALA A 81 -0.93 -7.08 11.97
N MET A 82 -1.14 -5.84 11.56
CA MET A 82 -1.41 -5.47 10.17
C MET A 82 -0.72 -4.16 9.78
N THR A 83 -0.37 -4.05 8.51
CA THR A 83 0.07 -2.80 7.90
C THR A 83 -0.50 -2.66 6.48
N ARG A 84 -0.94 -1.45 6.11
CA ARG A 84 -1.18 -1.07 4.73
C ARG A 84 0.03 -0.25 4.28
N VAL A 85 0.67 -0.71 3.23
CA VAL A 85 1.83 -0.03 2.62
C VAL A 85 1.72 -0.02 1.11
N ASN A 86 2.39 0.93 0.45
CA ASN A 86 2.63 0.76 -0.98
C ASN A 86 3.50 -0.47 -1.21
N ILE A 87 3.30 -1.17 -2.34
CA ILE A 87 4.04 -2.42 -2.59
C ILE A 87 5.55 -2.19 -2.83
N ALA A 88 5.95 -0.98 -3.21
CA ALA A 88 7.35 -0.68 -3.54
C ALA A 88 8.35 -0.89 -2.39
N PRO A 89 8.09 -0.48 -1.13
CA PRO A 89 8.96 -0.82 0.00
C PRO A 89 9.14 -2.32 0.24
N MET A 90 8.22 -3.15 -0.27
CA MET A 90 8.33 -4.61 -0.16
C MET A 90 9.33 -5.23 -1.15
N ASN A 91 9.75 -4.51 -2.19
CA ASN A 91 10.59 -5.05 -3.28
C ASN A 91 11.91 -5.65 -2.78
N ASN A 92 12.50 -5.05 -1.75
CA ASN A 92 13.76 -5.51 -1.16
C ASN A 92 13.58 -6.66 -0.16
N ILE A 93 12.33 -6.97 0.21
CA ILE A 93 11.97 -8.00 1.21
C ILE A 93 11.36 -9.22 0.52
N CYS A 94 10.42 -8.99 -0.38
CA CYS A 94 9.69 -10.00 -1.13
C CYS A 94 9.92 -9.75 -2.64
N PRO A 95 10.92 -10.42 -3.27
CA PRO A 95 11.36 -10.09 -4.63
C PRO A 95 10.27 -10.11 -5.70
N THR A 96 9.23 -10.94 -5.53
CA THR A 96 8.11 -11.04 -6.49
C THR A 96 7.32 -9.73 -6.60
N THR A 97 7.35 -8.89 -5.55
CA THR A 97 6.66 -7.60 -5.53
C THR A 97 7.27 -6.57 -6.49
N VAL A 98 8.45 -6.81 -7.02
CA VAL A 98 9.02 -5.97 -8.10
C VAL A 98 8.13 -5.99 -9.33
N VAL A 99 7.44 -7.11 -9.61
CA VAL A 99 6.64 -7.28 -10.83
C VAL A 99 5.53 -6.22 -10.93
N PRO A 100 4.59 -6.08 -9.96
CA PRO A 100 3.56 -5.05 -10.04
C PRO A 100 4.10 -3.63 -9.84
N THR A 101 5.38 -3.47 -9.48
CA THR A 101 6.04 -2.17 -9.35
C THR A 101 6.70 -1.71 -10.65
N MET A 102 6.87 -2.62 -11.64
CA MET A 102 7.55 -2.29 -12.91
C MET A 102 6.89 -1.09 -13.61
N PRO A 103 7.71 -0.14 -14.11
CA PRO A 103 7.20 1.06 -14.77
C PRO A 103 6.43 0.73 -16.05
N PHE A 104 5.33 1.44 -16.29
CA PHE A 104 4.48 1.31 -17.47
C PHE A 104 3.95 -0.11 -17.74
N LEU A 105 3.86 -0.96 -16.72
CA LEU A 105 3.41 -2.34 -16.86
C LEU A 105 1.89 -2.44 -17.12
N PHE A 106 1.12 -1.69 -16.34
CA PHE A 106 -0.33 -1.70 -16.46
C PHE A 106 -0.82 -0.70 -17.50
N ARG A 107 -1.73 -1.13 -18.37
CA ARG A 107 -2.29 -0.29 -19.43
C ARG A 107 -3.36 0.69 -18.92
N SER A 108 -4.08 0.29 -17.88
CA SER A 108 -5.14 1.07 -17.25
C SER A 108 -5.36 0.60 -15.81
N LYS A 109 -6.17 1.34 -15.06
CA LYS A 109 -6.64 0.98 -13.72
C LYS A 109 -7.44 -0.33 -13.74
N GLU A 110 -8.29 -0.52 -14.72
CA GLU A 110 -9.09 -1.74 -14.91
C GLU A 110 -8.20 -2.94 -15.18
N HIS A 111 -7.19 -2.78 -16.03
CA HIS A 111 -6.20 -3.83 -16.29
C HIS A 111 -5.45 -4.22 -15.02
N MET A 112 -4.99 -3.23 -14.24
CA MET A 112 -4.33 -3.49 -12.95
C MET A 112 -5.25 -4.26 -12.00
N ARG A 113 -6.51 -3.81 -11.84
CA ARG A 113 -7.52 -4.48 -11.00
C ARG A 113 -7.75 -5.92 -11.43
N ALA A 114 -7.93 -6.17 -12.75
CA ALA A 114 -8.14 -7.52 -13.27
C ALA A 114 -6.95 -8.46 -12.99
N VAL A 115 -5.73 -7.96 -13.15
CA VAL A 115 -4.51 -8.72 -12.84
C VAL A 115 -4.39 -9.05 -11.36
N LEU A 116 -4.58 -8.05 -10.50
CA LEU A 116 -4.36 -8.18 -9.05
C LEU A 116 -5.46 -8.97 -8.34
N ASP A 117 -6.68 -8.96 -8.87
CA ASP A 117 -7.79 -9.81 -8.40
C ASP A 117 -7.70 -11.24 -8.89
N GLY A 118 -6.81 -11.51 -9.85
CA GLY A 118 -6.63 -12.81 -10.48
C GLY A 118 -5.48 -13.63 -9.91
N PRO A 119 -5.19 -14.78 -10.55
CA PRO A 119 -4.18 -15.73 -10.07
C PRO A 119 -2.77 -15.15 -9.94
N VAL A 120 -2.41 -14.14 -10.75
CA VAL A 120 -1.10 -13.49 -10.66
C VAL A 120 -0.99 -12.69 -9.37
N GLY A 121 -2.04 -11.94 -9.00
CA GLY A 121 -2.07 -11.20 -7.74
C GLY A 121 -2.00 -12.12 -6.53
N GLU A 122 -2.74 -13.24 -6.54
CA GLU A 122 -2.68 -14.24 -5.47
C GLU A 122 -1.28 -14.86 -5.34
N GLU A 123 -0.62 -15.19 -6.45
CA GLU A 123 0.73 -15.73 -6.46
C GLU A 123 1.74 -14.75 -5.84
N ILE A 124 1.62 -13.46 -6.15
CA ILE A 124 2.48 -12.42 -5.58
C ILE A 124 2.25 -12.30 -4.08
N LEU A 125 0.99 -12.21 -3.60
CA LEU A 125 0.70 -12.13 -2.16
C LEU A 125 1.24 -13.35 -1.42
N LYS A 126 1.03 -14.55 -1.96
CA LYS A 126 1.49 -15.80 -1.38
C LYS A 126 3.02 -15.89 -1.29
N SER A 127 3.73 -15.32 -2.25
CA SER A 127 5.21 -15.35 -2.26
C SER A 127 5.84 -14.67 -1.04
N CYS A 128 5.12 -13.75 -0.39
CA CYS A 128 5.61 -13.02 0.77
C CYS A 128 5.43 -13.81 2.10
N GLU A 129 4.75 -14.95 2.08
CA GLU A 129 4.56 -15.78 3.28
C GLU A 129 5.90 -16.28 3.85
N ALA A 130 6.84 -16.65 2.99
CA ALA A 130 8.19 -17.05 3.40
C ALA A 130 8.99 -15.93 4.07
N GLN A 131 8.57 -14.67 3.86
CA GLN A 131 9.19 -13.49 4.43
C GLN A 131 8.50 -13.00 5.72
N GLY A 132 7.48 -13.73 6.19
CA GLY A 132 6.77 -13.43 7.43
C GLY A 132 5.48 -12.61 7.26
N PHE A 133 4.92 -12.55 6.06
CA PHE A 133 3.71 -11.78 5.78
C PHE A 133 2.62 -12.62 5.13
N ILE A 134 1.40 -12.45 5.59
CA ILE A 134 0.20 -12.94 4.90
C ILE A 134 -0.39 -11.76 4.13
N GLY A 135 -0.36 -11.82 2.80
CA GLY A 135 -1.03 -10.84 1.96
C GLY A 135 -2.54 -11.06 1.99
N LEU A 136 -3.31 -10.02 2.30
CA LEU A 136 -4.76 -10.09 2.43
C LEU A 136 -5.50 -9.50 1.24
N ALA A 137 -5.05 -8.35 0.73
CA ALA A 137 -5.70 -7.65 -0.37
C ALA A 137 -4.76 -6.66 -1.04
N TYR A 138 -5.12 -6.26 -2.27
CA TYR A 138 -4.60 -5.07 -2.94
C TYR A 138 -5.62 -3.95 -2.88
N TYR A 139 -5.12 -2.74 -2.71
CA TYR A 139 -5.87 -1.51 -2.85
C TYR A 139 -5.29 -0.67 -3.97
N ASP A 140 -6.10 0.21 -4.55
CA ASP A 140 -5.64 1.10 -5.59
C ASP A 140 -4.69 2.17 -5.03
N SER A 141 -3.72 2.57 -5.84
CA SER A 141 -2.85 3.71 -5.60
C SER A 141 -2.87 4.70 -6.79
N GLY A 142 -3.69 4.41 -7.80
CA GLY A 142 -3.78 5.21 -9.01
C GLY A 142 -2.47 5.33 -9.78
N SER A 143 -2.48 6.19 -10.79
CA SER A 143 -1.31 6.46 -11.59
C SER A 143 -0.41 7.50 -10.90
N ARG A 144 0.88 7.23 -10.85
CA ARG A 144 1.88 8.07 -10.22
C ARG A 144 2.61 8.92 -11.26
N SER A 145 2.79 10.19 -10.94
CA SER A 145 3.41 11.19 -11.82
C SER A 145 4.38 12.06 -11.04
N MET A 146 5.33 12.67 -11.74
CA MET A 146 6.33 13.56 -11.15
C MET A 146 5.75 14.96 -10.89
N TYR A 147 6.14 15.56 -9.78
CA TYR A 147 5.85 16.99 -9.52
C TYR A 147 7.08 17.71 -9.00
N THR A 148 7.22 18.97 -9.40
CA THR A 148 8.44 19.76 -9.20
C THR A 148 8.16 21.13 -8.59
N VAL A 149 9.17 21.67 -7.90
CA VAL A 149 9.10 22.98 -7.23
C VAL A 149 9.28 24.13 -8.22
N LYS A 150 10.26 24.07 -9.13
CA LYS A 150 10.72 25.24 -9.91
C LYS A 150 10.20 25.30 -11.33
N LYS A 151 10.18 24.19 -12.05
CA LYS A 151 9.82 24.16 -13.48
C LYS A 151 9.17 22.82 -13.85
N PRO A 152 8.24 22.81 -14.83
CA PRO A 152 7.61 21.55 -15.25
C PRO A 152 8.62 20.61 -15.93
N ILE A 153 8.32 19.33 -15.85
CA ILE A 153 8.94 18.27 -16.66
C ILE A 153 7.99 18.02 -17.84
N LYS A 154 8.44 18.27 -19.06
CA LYS A 154 7.69 18.02 -20.30
C LYS A 154 8.29 16.86 -21.09
N THR A 155 9.59 16.72 -21.03
CA THR A 155 10.37 15.70 -21.71
C THR A 155 11.31 15.01 -20.72
N LEU A 156 11.87 13.87 -21.13
CA LEU A 156 12.88 13.15 -20.34
C LEU A 156 14.09 14.02 -19.99
N ALA A 157 14.50 14.91 -20.90
CA ALA A 157 15.62 15.83 -20.67
C ALA A 157 15.39 16.79 -19.50
N ASP A 158 14.15 17.15 -19.22
CA ASP A 158 13.81 18.05 -18.10
C ASP A 158 13.98 17.39 -16.73
N ALA A 159 13.96 16.06 -16.67
CA ALA A 159 14.19 15.29 -15.43
C ALA A 159 15.68 15.17 -15.08
N LYS A 160 16.57 15.40 -16.07
CA LYS A 160 18.01 15.17 -15.90
C LYS A 160 18.61 16.04 -14.80
N GLY A 161 19.27 15.37 -13.85
CA GLY A 161 19.98 16.01 -12.74
C GLY A 161 19.11 16.53 -11.61
N LEU A 162 17.76 16.46 -11.71
CA LEU A 162 16.87 16.81 -10.60
C LEU A 162 17.07 15.84 -9.43
N LYS A 163 17.10 16.37 -8.22
CA LYS A 163 17.01 15.59 -6.99
C LYS A 163 15.53 15.23 -6.77
N VAL A 164 15.20 13.96 -6.97
CA VAL A 164 13.82 13.47 -6.87
C VAL A 164 13.67 12.55 -5.69
N ARG A 165 12.77 12.89 -4.77
CA ARG A 165 12.41 11.96 -3.69
C ARG A 165 11.69 10.76 -4.26
N VAL A 166 12.07 9.58 -3.78
CA VAL A 166 11.42 8.30 -4.11
C VAL A 166 11.06 7.52 -2.86
N GLN A 167 10.24 6.48 -3.03
CA GLN A 167 10.01 5.48 -2.01
C GLN A 167 11.29 4.68 -1.75
N GLN A 168 11.41 4.07 -0.57
CA GLN A 168 12.59 3.29 -0.16
C GLN A 168 12.59 1.91 -0.84
N SER A 169 12.88 1.90 -2.14
CA SER A 169 12.94 0.72 -3.00
C SER A 169 14.06 0.90 -4.03
N ASP A 170 14.89 -0.12 -4.20
CA ASP A 170 15.98 -0.11 -5.19
C ASP A 170 15.45 0.00 -6.63
N LEU A 171 14.25 -0.55 -6.88
CA LEU A 171 13.59 -0.39 -8.17
C LEU A 171 13.22 1.07 -8.44
N TRP A 172 12.68 1.78 -7.44
CA TRP A 172 12.35 3.20 -7.58
C TRP A 172 13.59 4.07 -7.77
N VAL A 173 14.70 3.74 -7.11
CA VAL A 173 16.00 4.40 -7.36
C VAL A 173 16.39 4.21 -8.81
N ALA A 174 16.44 2.97 -9.30
CA ALA A 174 16.84 2.67 -10.67
C ALA A 174 15.88 3.29 -11.72
N LEU A 175 14.58 3.37 -11.40
CA LEU A 175 13.57 3.99 -12.28
C LEU A 175 13.89 5.47 -12.50
N LEU A 176 14.17 6.23 -11.44
CA LEU A 176 14.46 7.65 -11.56
C LEU A 176 15.85 7.89 -12.16
N GLU A 177 16.84 7.05 -11.84
CA GLU A 177 18.16 7.09 -12.49
C GLU A 177 18.06 6.83 -13.99
N ALA A 178 17.19 5.90 -14.43
CA ALA A 178 16.92 5.65 -15.86
C ALA A 178 16.27 6.87 -16.55
N MET A 179 15.57 7.72 -15.80
CA MET A 179 15.09 9.03 -16.29
C MET A 179 16.18 10.12 -16.28
N GLY A 180 17.39 9.82 -15.80
CA GLY A 180 18.49 10.78 -15.68
C GLY A 180 18.42 11.65 -14.42
N ALA A 181 17.51 11.38 -13.51
CA ALA A 181 17.37 12.09 -12.24
C ALA A 181 18.26 11.49 -11.15
N ASN A 182 18.48 12.24 -10.07
CA ASN A 182 19.18 11.78 -8.87
C ASN A 182 18.12 11.36 -7.84
N ALA A 183 17.94 10.07 -7.65
CA ALA A 183 16.97 9.54 -6.72
C ALA A 183 17.40 9.71 -5.26
N THR A 184 16.47 10.17 -4.41
CA THR A 184 16.68 10.37 -2.97
C THR A 184 15.62 9.59 -2.20
N PRO A 185 15.89 8.34 -1.78
CA PRO A 185 14.95 7.56 -0.98
C PRO A 185 14.73 8.20 0.38
N MET A 186 13.46 8.45 0.75
CA MET A 186 13.10 8.94 2.09
C MET A 186 11.65 8.60 2.46
N PRO A 187 11.31 8.55 3.76
CA PRO A 187 9.95 8.36 4.26
C PRO A 187 8.97 9.40 3.71
N PHE A 188 7.70 9.01 3.56
CA PHE A 188 6.68 9.89 2.97
C PHE A 188 6.42 11.16 3.80
N GLY A 189 6.41 11.04 5.12
CA GLY A 189 6.17 12.18 6.02
C GLY A 189 7.23 13.31 5.95
N GLU A 190 8.40 13.04 5.37
CA GLU A 190 9.48 14.03 5.26
C GLU A 190 9.41 14.85 3.96
N VAL A 191 8.62 14.42 2.98
CA VAL A 191 8.65 14.94 1.60
C VAL A 191 8.23 16.40 1.52
N TYR A 192 7.20 16.82 2.24
CA TYR A 192 6.76 18.23 2.23
C TYR A 192 7.91 19.16 2.65
N THR A 193 8.57 18.83 3.74
CA THR A 193 9.70 19.63 4.26
C THR A 193 10.88 19.58 3.29
N ALA A 194 11.20 18.42 2.73
CA ALA A 194 12.29 18.27 1.77
C ALA A 194 12.08 19.11 0.49
N LEU A 195 10.86 19.16 -0.03
CA LEU A 195 10.48 20.02 -1.16
C LEU A 195 10.55 21.51 -0.78
N LYS A 196 10.00 21.87 0.39
CA LYS A 196 9.95 23.26 0.86
C LYS A 196 11.33 23.85 1.11
N THR A 197 12.26 23.07 1.64
CA THR A 197 13.63 23.50 1.95
C THR A 197 14.59 23.40 0.76
N GLY A 198 14.17 22.75 -0.34
CA GLY A 198 15.03 22.51 -1.51
C GLY A 198 16.04 21.37 -1.29
N LEU A 199 15.85 20.52 -0.30
CA LEU A 199 16.63 19.29 -0.13
C LEU A 199 16.41 18.38 -1.36
N VAL A 200 15.18 18.33 -1.88
CA VAL A 200 14.84 17.73 -3.17
C VAL A 200 14.14 18.77 -4.07
N ASP A 201 14.29 18.60 -5.39
CA ASP A 201 13.68 19.47 -6.40
C ASP A 201 12.29 19.00 -6.82
N ALA A 202 12.03 17.70 -6.60
CA ALA A 202 10.85 17.00 -7.08
C ALA A 202 10.52 15.79 -6.20
N ALA A 203 9.30 15.31 -6.37
CA ALA A 203 8.85 13.99 -5.90
C ALA A 203 7.85 13.43 -6.93
N GLU A 204 7.31 12.26 -6.66
CA GLU A 204 6.32 11.59 -7.50
C GLU A 204 5.23 10.94 -6.65
N ASN A 205 3.99 11.01 -7.10
CA ASN A 205 2.84 10.34 -6.48
C ASN A 205 1.58 10.49 -7.34
N ASN A 206 0.46 9.92 -6.84
CA ASN A 206 -0.90 10.09 -7.33
C ASN A 206 -1.55 11.40 -6.83
N TYR A 207 -2.69 11.80 -7.39
CA TYR A 207 -3.40 13.03 -6.99
C TYR A 207 -3.87 13.02 -5.52
N PRO A 208 -4.51 11.93 -4.99
CA PRO A 208 -4.91 11.89 -3.60
C PRO A 208 -3.77 12.11 -2.60
N SER A 209 -2.60 11.51 -2.84
CA SER A 209 -1.43 11.71 -1.98
C SER A 209 -0.81 13.09 -2.14
N TYR A 210 -0.72 13.61 -3.37
CA TYR A 210 -0.23 14.95 -3.69
C TYR A 210 -1.08 16.03 -3.01
N GLU A 211 -2.40 15.81 -2.96
CA GLU A 211 -3.36 16.70 -2.29
C GLU A 211 -3.30 16.56 -0.76
N SER A 212 -3.47 15.35 -0.23
CA SER A 212 -3.60 15.12 1.22
C SER A 212 -2.34 15.46 2.02
N SER A 213 -1.15 15.32 1.40
CA SER A 213 0.13 15.72 1.97
C SER A 213 0.48 17.20 1.70
N ARG A 214 -0.39 17.94 1.02
CA ARG A 214 -0.22 19.35 0.65
C ARG A 214 1.03 19.63 -0.20
N HIS A 215 1.59 18.61 -0.86
CA HIS A 215 2.78 18.79 -1.70
C HIS A 215 2.55 19.79 -2.82
N PHE A 216 1.30 19.93 -3.33
CA PHE A 216 0.91 20.90 -4.36
C PHE A 216 1.15 22.38 -3.96
N GLU A 217 1.25 22.67 -2.65
CA GLU A 217 1.53 24.05 -2.19
C GLU A 217 2.97 24.46 -2.45
N VAL A 218 3.90 23.50 -2.42
CA VAL A 218 5.35 23.74 -2.53
C VAL A 218 5.94 23.25 -3.86
N ALA A 219 5.30 22.29 -4.53
CA ALA A 219 5.72 21.73 -5.82
C ALA A 219 4.53 21.77 -6.79
N LYS A 220 4.33 22.92 -7.45
CA LYS A 220 3.12 23.26 -8.21
C LYS A 220 3.03 22.65 -9.61
N PHE A 221 4.11 22.13 -10.16
CA PHE A 221 4.13 21.60 -11.52
C PHE A 221 3.96 20.08 -11.47
N TYR A 222 2.76 19.58 -11.75
CA TYR A 222 2.45 18.16 -11.80
C TYR A 222 2.51 17.68 -13.25
N SER A 223 3.58 16.97 -13.60
CA SER A 223 3.85 16.45 -14.95
C SER A 223 3.36 15.02 -15.06
N LYS A 224 2.36 14.77 -15.90
CA LYS A 224 1.64 13.49 -16.04
C LYS A 224 2.50 12.42 -16.71
N THR A 225 3.61 12.06 -16.06
CA THR A 225 4.47 10.97 -16.53
C THR A 225 3.79 9.61 -16.47
N GLU A 226 2.87 9.43 -15.52
CA GLU A 226 2.07 8.19 -15.32
C GLU A 226 2.94 6.93 -15.41
N HIS A 227 4.12 7.01 -14.82
CA HIS A 227 5.19 6.04 -14.98
C HIS A 227 4.98 4.75 -14.18
N SER A 228 4.06 4.74 -13.24
CA SER A 228 3.74 3.55 -12.44
C SER A 228 2.32 3.59 -11.89
N MET A 229 1.74 2.40 -11.72
CA MET A 229 0.49 2.14 -10.99
C MET A 229 0.74 1.11 -9.88
N ALA A 230 1.88 1.22 -9.17
CA ALA A 230 2.23 0.32 -8.07
C ALA A 230 1.13 0.30 -7.00
N PRO A 231 0.49 -0.86 -6.72
CA PRO A 231 -0.66 -0.92 -5.84
C PRO A 231 -0.27 -0.74 -4.37
N GLU A 232 -1.27 -0.47 -3.54
CA GLU A 232 -1.17 -0.66 -2.10
C GLU A 232 -1.40 -2.13 -1.75
N VAL A 233 -0.76 -2.61 -0.70
CA VAL A 233 -0.94 -3.97 -0.21
C VAL A 233 -1.29 -3.97 1.27
N LEU A 234 -2.28 -4.79 1.64
CA LEU A 234 -2.66 -5.03 3.02
C LEU A 234 -1.99 -6.32 3.49
N LEU A 235 -1.08 -6.19 4.43
CA LEU A 235 -0.28 -7.27 4.98
C LEU A 235 -0.69 -7.57 6.42
N PHE A 236 -0.72 -8.87 6.76
CA PHE A 236 -0.89 -9.35 8.12
C PHE A 236 0.38 -10.06 8.58
N SER A 237 0.73 -9.95 9.84
CA SER A 237 1.86 -10.66 10.43
C SER A 237 1.65 -12.17 10.37
N LYS A 238 2.54 -12.90 9.69
CA LYS A 238 2.47 -14.37 9.70
C LYS A 238 2.60 -14.94 11.10
N LYS A 239 3.44 -14.34 11.95
CA LYS A 239 3.62 -14.75 13.34
C LYS A 239 2.32 -14.67 14.16
N VAL A 240 1.54 -13.59 13.98
CA VAL A 240 0.24 -13.44 14.62
C VAL A 240 -0.78 -14.38 13.97
N TRP A 241 -0.77 -14.48 12.64
CA TRP A 241 -1.66 -15.32 11.85
C TRP A 241 -1.61 -16.80 12.23
N ASP A 242 -0.42 -17.33 12.45
CA ASP A 242 -0.22 -18.74 12.81
C ASP A 242 -0.80 -19.09 14.19
N GLY A 243 -1.10 -18.09 15.03
CA GLY A 243 -1.80 -18.25 16.30
C GLY A 243 -3.32 -18.16 16.21
N LEU A 244 -3.88 -17.81 15.04
CA LEU A 244 -5.33 -17.69 14.85
C LEU A 244 -5.97 -19.01 14.52
N THR A 245 -7.22 -19.18 14.94
CA THR A 245 -8.05 -20.31 14.52
C THR A 245 -8.38 -20.24 13.03
N PRO A 246 -8.70 -21.37 12.38
CA PRO A 246 -9.13 -21.38 10.97
C PRO A 246 -10.33 -20.46 10.69
N ASP A 247 -11.27 -20.34 11.64
CA ASP A 247 -12.43 -19.46 11.49
C ASP A 247 -12.04 -17.98 11.55
N GLU A 248 -11.13 -17.58 12.43
CA GLU A 248 -10.60 -16.22 12.49
C GLU A 248 -9.82 -15.87 11.22
N GLN A 249 -8.98 -16.77 10.72
CA GLN A 249 -8.27 -16.61 9.45
C GLN A 249 -9.23 -16.45 8.27
N LYS A 250 -10.29 -17.26 8.21
CA LYS A 250 -11.32 -17.19 7.19
C LYS A 250 -12.09 -15.87 7.27
N ALA A 251 -12.45 -15.43 8.47
CA ALA A 251 -13.15 -14.15 8.70
C ALA A 251 -12.29 -12.96 8.28
N LEU A 252 -10.97 -12.96 8.59
CA LEU A 252 -10.03 -11.92 8.14
C LEU A 252 -9.92 -11.86 6.61
N ARG A 253 -9.78 -13.00 5.93
CA ARG A 253 -9.74 -13.04 4.46
C ARG A 253 -11.05 -12.56 3.84
N GLN A 254 -12.19 -12.94 4.41
CA GLN A 254 -13.51 -12.48 3.96
C GLN A 254 -13.65 -10.97 4.14
N ALA A 255 -13.31 -10.43 5.31
CA ALA A 255 -13.38 -9.01 5.60
C ALA A 255 -12.45 -8.19 4.68
N ALA A 256 -11.24 -8.68 4.43
CA ALA A 256 -10.31 -8.06 3.49
C ALA A 256 -10.89 -8.04 2.06
N LYS A 257 -11.45 -9.14 1.59
CA LYS A 257 -12.09 -9.24 0.27
C LYS A 257 -13.25 -8.25 0.12
N GLU A 258 -14.09 -8.12 1.14
CA GLU A 258 -15.23 -7.18 1.12
C GLU A 258 -14.77 -5.71 1.17
N SER A 259 -13.61 -5.42 1.74
CA SER A 259 -13.08 -4.06 1.80
C SER A 259 -12.58 -3.54 0.43
N VAL A 260 -12.22 -4.41 -0.50
CA VAL A 260 -11.67 -4.01 -1.81
C VAL A 260 -12.67 -3.20 -2.65
N PRO A 261 -13.90 -3.65 -2.92
CA PRO A 261 -14.87 -2.84 -3.68
C PRO A 261 -15.25 -1.55 -2.95
N TYR A 262 -15.29 -1.55 -1.62
CA TYR A 262 -15.52 -0.34 -0.83
C TYR A 262 -14.38 0.67 -1.04
N MET A 263 -13.13 0.21 -0.94
CA MET A 263 -11.94 1.03 -1.19
C MET A 263 -11.95 1.64 -2.60
N ARG A 264 -12.21 0.84 -3.62
CA ARG A 264 -12.23 1.29 -5.02
C ARG A 264 -13.26 2.37 -5.29
N LYS A 265 -14.44 2.24 -4.68
CA LYS A 265 -15.47 3.29 -4.76
C LYS A 265 -14.98 4.61 -4.16
N LEU A 266 -14.34 4.55 -2.99
CA LEU A 266 -13.77 5.75 -2.35
C LEU A 266 -12.62 6.32 -3.18
N TRP A 267 -11.78 5.44 -3.75
CA TRP A 267 -10.63 5.85 -4.54
C TRP A 267 -11.03 6.62 -5.78
N ASP A 268 -11.97 6.08 -6.57
CA ASP A 268 -12.41 6.70 -7.80
C ASP A 268 -12.98 8.12 -7.56
N ALA A 269 -13.79 8.29 -6.52
CA ALA A 269 -14.30 9.60 -6.11
C ALA A 269 -13.17 10.54 -5.61
N ARG A 270 -12.21 10.00 -4.89
CA ARG A 270 -11.10 10.79 -4.32
C ARG A 270 -10.12 11.28 -5.38
N GLU A 271 -9.83 10.49 -6.42
CA GLU A 271 -8.95 10.92 -7.53
C GLU A 271 -9.51 12.19 -8.21
N GLU A 272 -10.81 12.20 -8.53
CA GLU A 272 -11.48 13.35 -9.16
C GLU A 272 -11.47 14.58 -8.23
N GLN A 273 -11.85 14.39 -6.97
CA GLN A 273 -11.86 15.46 -5.98
C GLN A 273 -10.48 16.07 -5.77
N SER A 274 -9.45 15.22 -5.63
CA SER A 274 -8.08 15.68 -5.40
C SER A 274 -7.55 16.46 -6.59
N LEU A 275 -7.82 16.01 -7.82
CA LEU A 275 -7.45 16.74 -9.04
C LEU A 275 -8.09 18.13 -9.07
N ALA A 276 -9.38 18.25 -8.74
CA ALA A 276 -10.07 19.53 -8.66
C ALA A 276 -9.45 20.44 -7.58
N THR A 277 -9.19 19.88 -6.39
CA THR A 277 -8.63 20.62 -5.25
C THR A 277 -7.24 21.16 -5.56
N VAL A 278 -6.33 20.34 -6.11
CA VAL A 278 -4.96 20.79 -6.40
C VAL A 278 -4.92 21.83 -7.52
N LYS A 279 -5.80 21.73 -8.54
CA LYS A 279 -5.95 22.77 -9.56
C LYS A 279 -6.44 24.08 -8.95
N ALA A 280 -7.45 24.06 -8.12
CA ALA A 280 -7.95 25.23 -7.40
C ALA A 280 -6.86 25.84 -6.49
N GLY A 281 -5.98 25.01 -5.91
CA GLY A 281 -4.81 25.42 -5.12
C GLY A 281 -3.62 25.92 -5.94
N GLY A 282 -3.76 26.04 -7.27
CA GLY A 282 -2.76 26.62 -8.16
C GLY A 282 -1.75 25.61 -8.73
N ALA A 283 -2.00 24.31 -8.59
CA ALA A 283 -1.17 23.31 -9.27
C ALA A 283 -1.42 23.36 -10.79
N GLN A 284 -0.34 23.30 -11.54
CA GLN A 284 -0.35 23.23 -12.99
C GLN A 284 -0.19 21.77 -13.43
N ILE A 285 -1.19 21.26 -14.15
CA ILE A 285 -1.16 19.89 -14.67
C ILE A 285 -0.59 19.94 -16.08
N ILE A 286 0.52 19.24 -16.29
CA ILE A 286 1.34 19.28 -17.50
C ILE A 286 1.26 17.95 -18.23
N GLU A 287 0.85 17.95 -19.47
CA GLU A 287 0.99 16.79 -20.35
C GLU A 287 2.46 16.62 -20.77
N VAL A 288 2.90 15.35 -20.88
CA VAL A 288 4.29 15.01 -21.20
C VAL A 288 4.37 14.04 -22.38
N ASP A 289 5.53 13.98 -23.02
CA ASP A 289 5.87 12.93 -23.97
C ASP A 289 6.17 11.61 -23.23
N LYS A 290 5.10 10.84 -22.94
CA LYS A 290 5.22 9.56 -22.22
C LYS A 290 6.10 8.54 -22.93
N ALA A 291 6.17 8.57 -24.26
CA ALA A 291 6.94 7.60 -25.05
C ALA A 291 8.44 7.72 -24.75
N SER A 292 8.95 8.92 -24.54
CA SER A 292 10.34 9.14 -24.17
C SER A 292 10.67 8.55 -22.78
N PHE A 293 9.77 8.70 -21.81
CA PHE A 293 9.93 8.10 -20.46
C PHE A 293 9.84 6.58 -20.51
N GLN A 294 8.89 6.04 -21.28
CA GLN A 294 8.70 4.61 -21.42
C GLN A 294 9.92 3.93 -22.07
N SER A 295 10.49 4.53 -23.12
CA SER A 295 11.66 4.00 -23.80
C SER A 295 12.91 3.97 -22.93
N ALA A 296 13.03 4.87 -21.95
CA ALA A 296 14.13 4.91 -21.00
C ALA A 296 14.11 3.77 -19.97
N MET A 297 13.00 3.01 -19.85
CA MET A 297 12.83 2.01 -18.77
C MET A 297 13.48 0.66 -19.06
N LYS A 298 14.02 0.43 -20.27
CA LYS A 298 14.66 -0.85 -20.60
C LYS A 298 15.72 -1.30 -19.56
N PRO A 299 16.63 -0.44 -19.07
CA PRO A 299 17.60 -0.84 -18.04
C PRO A 299 16.98 -1.31 -16.73
N VAL A 300 15.81 -0.75 -16.36
CA VAL A 300 15.07 -1.17 -15.15
C VAL A 300 14.54 -2.59 -15.33
N TYR A 301 13.91 -2.87 -16.47
CA TYR A 301 13.43 -4.21 -16.80
C TYR A 301 14.58 -5.23 -16.84
N ASP A 302 15.70 -4.90 -17.47
CA ASP A 302 16.86 -5.78 -17.54
C ASP A 302 17.45 -6.09 -16.16
N LYS A 303 17.49 -5.09 -15.27
CA LYS A 303 18.06 -5.22 -13.91
C LYS A 303 17.19 -6.05 -12.98
N PHE A 304 15.85 -5.85 -13.00
CA PHE A 304 14.97 -6.44 -12.00
C PHE A 304 14.25 -7.71 -12.47
N LEU A 305 14.21 -7.99 -13.75
CA LEU A 305 13.60 -9.20 -14.30
C LEU A 305 14.66 -10.21 -14.78
N VAL A 306 15.67 -10.47 -13.94
CA VAL A 306 16.70 -11.49 -14.26
C VAL A 306 16.13 -12.90 -14.16
N ASP A 307 15.31 -13.16 -13.11
CA ASP A 307 14.67 -14.45 -12.90
C ASP A 307 13.63 -14.74 -14.00
N PRO A 308 13.75 -15.89 -14.71
CA PRO A 308 12.76 -16.29 -15.72
C PRO A 308 11.33 -16.36 -15.20
N LYS A 309 11.13 -16.68 -13.92
CA LYS A 309 9.78 -16.70 -13.29
C LYS A 309 9.16 -15.31 -13.26
N LEU A 310 9.92 -14.27 -12.91
CA LEU A 310 9.43 -12.90 -12.90
C LEU A 310 9.13 -12.42 -14.34
N LYS A 311 9.96 -12.78 -15.32
CA LYS A 311 9.68 -12.50 -16.75
C LYS A 311 8.39 -13.16 -17.21
N ALA A 312 8.17 -14.43 -16.85
CA ALA A 312 6.95 -15.15 -17.18
C ALA A 312 5.72 -14.51 -16.52
N MET A 313 5.85 -14.02 -15.29
CA MET A 313 4.77 -13.30 -14.60
C MET A 313 4.43 -12.00 -15.31
N VAL A 314 5.41 -11.20 -15.73
CA VAL A 314 5.19 -9.99 -16.54
C VAL A 314 4.46 -10.32 -17.83
N ALA A 315 4.86 -11.39 -18.54
CA ALA A 315 4.18 -11.82 -19.77
C ALA A 315 2.71 -12.20 -19.52
N ARG A 316 2.41 -12.89 -18.42
CA ARG A 316 1.02 -13.20 -18.00
C ARG A 316 0.22 -11.94 -17.72
N ILE A 317 0.81 -10.95 -17.06
CA ILE A 317 0.18 -9.64 -16.80
C ILE A 317 -0.14 -8.96 -18.13
N GLN A 318 0.82 -8.88 -19.05
CA GLN A 318 0.62 -8.24 -20.34
C GLN A 318 -0.44 -8.94 -21.18
N ALA A 319 -0.60 -10.26 -21.04
CA ALA A 319 -1.62 -11.05 -21.72
C ALA A 319 -3.04 -10.95 -21.11
N THR A 320 -3.17 -10.48 -19.87
CA THR A 320 -4.46 -10.26 -19.20
C THR A 320 -5.25 -9.17 -19.94
N LYS A 321 -6.53 -9.45 -20.25
CA LYS A 321 -7.43 -8.53 -20.98
C LYS A 321 -8.08 -7.53 -20.06
#